data_245a854171d9049dfa09704cde47909f
#
_entry.id   245a854171d9049dfa09704cde47909f
#
_cell.length_a   1.000
_cell.length_b   1.000
_cell.length_c   1.000
_cell.angle_alpha   90.00
_cell.angle_beta   90.00
_cell.angle_gamma   90.00
#
_symmetry.space_group_name_H-M   'P 1'
#
loop_
_entity.id
_entity.type
_entity.pdbx_description
1 polymer ?
#
loop_
_entity_poly.entity_id
_entity_poly.type
_entity_poly.pdbx_seq_one_letter_code
_entity_poly.pdbx_strand_id
1 'polypeptide(L)'
;MEMNVKPIATLNPRINEIRALTAQIVNRDILPNERNLWAGWRDGATDQERRTARELRDSIRQKVKQAGLWAPHLPPQYGGAGLGFLEHAYMNEVLAYSMGAAALFGVVAPNSGNQQILLKYGTEEQKRDWLVPLTEGKMESGFSMTEPDSAGSDPRSIKTTARREGDQWVINGHKWFTSNGFRADFFIVMCRTEGKGGDNGRMTQIIVPKNTPGVRIVR
;
A
#
# COMPACT_ATOMS: atom_id res chain seq x y z
N MET A 1 -24.53 -12.77 0.03
CA MET A 1 -25.51 -11.65 -0.17
C MET A 1 -24.93 -10.76 -1.25
N GLU A 2 -25.65 -10.53 -2.32
CA GLU A 2 -25.20 -9.67 -3.42
C GLU A 2 -25.40 -8.19 -3.03
N MET A 3 -24.37 -7.39 -3.27
CA MET A 3 -24.42 -5.94 -3.02
C MET A 3 -25.18 -5.27 -4.17
N ASN A 4 -26.23 -4.50 -3.84
CA ASN A 4 -26.97 -3.72 -4.82
C ASN A 4 -26.57 -2.23 -4.73
N VAL A 5 -25.70 -1.80 -5.65
CA VAL A 5 -25.25 -0.40 -5.72
C VAL A 5 -26.16 0.38 -6.66
N LYS A 6 -27.02 1.20 -6.09
CA LYS A 6 -27.89 2.10 -6.86
C LYS A 6 -27.14 3.38 -7.24
N PRO A 7 -27.44 3.97 -8.41
CA PRO A 7 -26.94 5.29 -8.76
C PRO A 7 -27.37 6.35 -7.74
N ILE A 8 -26.45 7.25 -7.43
CA ILE A 8 -26.72 8.42 -6.58
C ILE A 8 -26.93 9.60 -7.52
N ALA A 9 -28.14 10.15 -7.52
CA ALA A 9 -28.54 11.18 -8.50
C ALA A 9 -27.72 12.47 -8.45
N THR A 10 -27.15 12.79 -7.29
CA THR A 10 -26.32 14.00 -7.10
C THR A 10 -24.86 13.84 -7.51
N LEU A 11 -24.43 12.62 -7.88
CA LEU A 11 -23.07 12.36 -8.29
C LEU A 11 -22.93 12.45 -9.81
N ASN A 12 -21.72 12.82 -10.21
CA ASN A 12 -21.31 12.74 -11.61
C ASN A 12 -21.56 11.32 -12.16
N PRO A 13 -22.13 11.17 -13.37
CA PRO A 13 -22.36 9.87 -14.01
C PRO A 13 -21.16 8.95 -13.99
N ARG A 14 -19.95 9.48 -14.23
CA ARG A 14 -18.69 8.71 -14.18
C ARG A 14 -18.45 8.04 -12.81
N ILE A 15 -18.77 8.72 -11.71
CA ILE A 15 -18.63 8.14 -10.36
C ILE A 15 -19.59 6.96 -10.20
N ASN A 16 -20.83 7.10 -10.67
CA ASN A 16 -21.81 6.03 -10.64
C ASN A 16 -21.39 4.82 -11.49
N GLU A 17 -20.81 5.05 -12.67
CA GLU A 17 -20.25 3.99 -13.50
C GLU A 17 -19.10 3.24 -12.79
N ILE A 18 -18.15 3.96 -12.20
CA ILE A 18 -17.04 3.38 -11.42
C ILE A 18 -17.58 2.54 -10.26
N ARG A 19 -18.57 3.05 -9.51
CA ARG A 19 -19.22 2.32 -8.42
C ARG A 19 -19.88 1.04 -8.93
N ALA A 20 -20.61 1.12 -10.02
CA ALA A 20 -21.30 -0.03 -10.63
C ALA A 20 -20.31 -1.10 -11.12
N LEU A 21 -19.27 -0.71 -11.87
CA LEU A 21 -18.21 -1.63 -12.33
C LEU A 21 -17.44 -2.26 -11.17
N THR A 22 -17.13 -1.47 -10.14
CA THR A 22 -16.50 -1.98 -8.92
C THR A 22 -17.38 -3.03 -8.25
N ALA A 23 -18.69 -2.73 -8.10
CA ALA A 23 -19.65 -3.65 -7.51
C ALA A 23 -19.82 -4.94 -8.30
N GLN A 24 -19.79 -4.90 -9.63
CA GLN A 24 -19.83 -6.11 -10.47
C GLN A 24 -18.66 -7.04 -10.17
N ILE A 25 -17.43 -6.52 -10.09
CA ILE A 25 -16.25 -7.34 -9.79
C ILE A 25 -16.34 -7.89 -8.36
N VAL A 26 -16.71 -7.03 -7.39
CA VAL A 26 -16.85 -7.45 -5.99
C VAL A 26 -17.89 -8.56 -5.84
N ASN A 27 -19.06 -8.40 -6.43
CA ASN A 27 -20.14 -9.40 -6.34
C ASN A 27 -19.81 -10.71 -7.06
N ARG A 28 -19.25 -10.62 -8.26
CA ARG A 28 -19.04 -11.80 -9.12
C ARG A 28 -17.77 -12.55 -8.77
N ASP A 29 -16.69 -11.84 -8.49
CA ASP A 29 -15.36 -12.44 -8.43
C ASP A 29 -14.79 -12.49 -6.99
N ILE A 30 -15.17 -11.55 -6.10
CA ILE A 30 -14.58 -11.44 -4.77
C ILE A 30 -15.45 -12.10 -3.71
N LEU A 31 -16.67 -11.63 -3.50
CA LEU A 31 -17.54 -12.12 -2.42
C LEU A 31 -17.76 -13.64 -2.45
N PRO A 32 -18.03 -14.29 -3.60
CA PRO A 32 -18.19 -15.74 -3.65
C PRO A 32 -16.91 -16.50 -3.31
N ASN A 33 -15.76 -15.87 -3.49
CA ASN A 33 -14.44 -16.49 -3.33
C ASN A 33 -13.69 -16.00 -2.09
N GLU A 34 -14.29 -15.17 -1.24
CA GLU A 34 -13.59 -14.48 -0.16
C GLU A 34 -12.80 -15.43 0.75
N ARG A 35 -13.37 -16.57 1.09
CA ARG A 35 -12.68 -17.59 1.87
C ARG A 35 -11.45 -18.16 1.17
N ASN A 36 -11.54 -18.41 -0.14
CA ASN A 36 -10.48 -19.02 -0.93
C ASN A 36 -9.35 -18.03 -1.24
N LEU A 37 -9.70 -16.74 -1.42
CA LEU A 37 -8.73 -15.66 -1.67
C LEU A 37 -7.67 -15.56 -0.59
N TRP A 38 -8.03 -15.86 0.66
CA TRP A 38 -7.16 -15.69 1.84
C TRP A 38 -6.78 -17.01 2.50
N ALA A 39 -7.20 -18.15 1.94
CA ALA A 39 -6.93 -19.49 2.49
C ALA A 39 -5.44 -19.74 2.72
N GLY A 40 -4.58 -19.24 1.85
CA GLY A 40 -3.12 -19.39 1.96
C GLY A 40 -2.48 -18.59 3.12
N TRP A 41 -3.21 -17.72 3.82
CA TRP A 41 -2.70 -16.92 4.94
C TRP A 41 -3.01 -17.51 6.31
N ARG A 42 -3.86 -18.51 6.37
CA ARG A 42 -4.15 -19.22 7.62
C ARG A 42 -2.95 -20.05 8.09
N ASP A 43 -2.82 -20.21 9.38
CA ASP A 43 -1.84 -21.12 9.95
C ASP A 43 -2.10 -22.56 9.49
N GLY A 44 -1.04 -23.24 9.07
CA GLY A 44 -1.12 -24.60 8.52
C GLY A 44 -1.62 -24.72 7.08
N ALA A 45 -1.75 -23.60 6.34
CA ALA A 45 -2.08 -23.65 4.92
C ALA A 45 -1.02 -24.44 4.14
N THR A 46 -1.46 -25.33 3.27
CA THR A 46 -0.59 -26.11 2.38
C THR A 46 -0.03 -25.23 1.24
N ASP A 47 1.06 -25.69 0.62
CA ASP A 47 1.63 -24.99 -0.53
C ASP A 47 0.67 -24.93 -1.72
N GLN A 48 -0.18 -25.94 -1.87
CA GLN A 48 -1.22 -25.95 -2.89
C GLN A 48 -2.27 -24.86 -2.63
N GLU A 49 -2.75 -24.72 -1.39
CA GLU A 49 -3.70 -23.66 -1.02
C GLU A 49 -3.10 -22.27 -1.22
N ARG A 50 -1.82 -22.10 -0.88
CA ARG A 50 -1.09 -20.84 -1.12
C ARG A 50 -1.00 -20.49 -2.60
N ARG A 51 -0.69 -21.48 -3.46
CA ARG A 51 -0.65 -21.28 -4.93
C ARG A 51 -2.02 -20.94 -5.47
N THR A 52 -3.03 -21.75 -5.20
CA THR A 52 -4.41 -21.54 -5.70
C THR A 52 -4.96 -20.19 -5.27
N ALA A 53 -4.75 -19.78 -4.01
CA ALA A 53 -5.18 -18.47 -3.52
C ALA A 53 -4.43 -17.32 -4.23
N ARG A 54 -3.15 -17.51 -4.57
CA ARG A 54 -2.37 -16.52 -5.33
C ARG A 54 -2.90 -16.38 -6.75
N GLU A 55 -3.04 -17.49 -7.47
CA GLU A 55 -3.57 -17.52 -8.84
C GLU A 55 -4.94 -16.86 -8.94
N LEU A 56 -5.82 -17.13 -7.98
CA LEU A 56 -7.14 -16.51 -7.92
C LEU A 56 -7.03 -14.99 -7.71
N ARG A 57 -6.20 -14.53 -6.78
CA ARG A 57 -5.97 -13.07 -6.58
C ARG A 57 -5.41 -12.41 -7.83
N ASP A 58 -4.45 -13.06 -8.48
CA ASP A 58 -3.82 -12.52 -9.70
C ASP A 58 -4.80 -12.46 -10.87
N SER A 59 -5.67 -13.47 -11.03
CA SER A 59 -6.76 -13.45 -12.01
C SER A 59 -7.72 -12.26 -11.78
N ILE A 60 -8.12 -12.01 -10.54
CA ILE A 60 -9.00 -10.89 -10.21
C ILE A 60 -8.28 -9.54 -10.44
N ARG A 61 -7.03 -9.41 -10.03
CA ARG A 61 -6.22 -8.21 -10.29
C ARG A 61 -6.11 -7.89 -11.78
N GLN A 62 -5.96 -8.91 -12.63
CA GLN A 62 -5.96 -8.71 -14.08
C GLN A 62 -7.30 -8.18 -14.59
N LYS A 63 -8.43 -8.70 -14.11
CA LYS A 63 -9.75 -8.17 -14.44
C LYS A 63 -9.92 -6.71 -14.02
N VAL A 64 -9.46 -6.37 -12.80
CA VAL A 64 -9.48 -5.00 -12.29
C VAL A 64 -8.64 -4.06 -13.17
N LYS A 65 -7.44 -4.50 -13.58
CA LYS A 65 -6.57 -3.75 -14.50
C LYS A 65 -7.23 -3.56 -15.87
N GLN A 66 -7.82 -4.61 -16.44
CA GLN A 66 -8.54 -4.56 -17.72
C GLN A 66 -9.76 -3.63 -17.67
N ALA A 67 -10.44 -3.56 -16.52
CA ALA A 67 -11.55 -2.64 -16.30
C ALA A 67 -11.10 -1.18 -16.05
N GLY A 68 -9.79 -0.89 -16.01
CA GLY A 68 -9.26 0.45 -15.72
C GLY A 68 -9.49 0.93 -14.29
N LEU A 69 -9.65 0.00 -13.34
CA LEU A 69 -9.97 0.32 -11.93
C LEU A 69 -8.79 0.09 -10.97
N TRP A 70 -7.62 -0.29 -11.51
CA TRP A 70 -6.41 -0.56 -10.71
C TRP A 70 -5.79 0.73 -10.20
N ALA A 71 -5.28 0.72 -8.96
CA ALA A 71 -4.57 1.83 -8.32
C ALA A 71 -5.26 3.19 -8.58
N PRO A 72 -6.55 3.34 -8.22
CA PRO A 72 -7.39 4.46 -8.64
C PRO A 72 -6.82 5.83 -8.25
N HIS A 73 -6.02 5.88 -7.19
CA HIS A 73 -5.39 7.06 -6.64
C HIS A 73 -4.13 7.54 -7.41
N LEU A 74 -3.65 6.75 -8.37
CA LEU A 74 -2.48 7.10 -9.18
C LEU A 74 -2.89 7.59 -10.56
N PRO A 75 -2.10 8.50 -11.16
CA PRO A 75 -2.37 8.97 -12.51
C PRO A 75 -2.10 7.88 -13.56
N PRO A 76 -2.74 7.98 -14.77
CA PRO A 76 -2.66 6.95 -15.80
C PRO A 76 -1.23 6.61 -16.28
N GLN A 77 -0.32 7.57 -16.29
CA GLN A 77 1.08 7.31 -16.68
C GLN A 77 1.80 6.32 -15.75
N TYR A 78 1.27 6.09 -14.55
CA TYR A 78 1.76 5.08 -13.62
C TYR A 78 0.81 3.89 -13.48
N GLY A 79 -0.08 3.71 -14.46
CA GLY A 79 -1.01 2.58 -14.51
C GLY A 79 -2.24 2.70 -13.60
N GLY A 80 -2.49 3.88 -13.04
CA GLY A 80 -3.66 4.14 -12.21
C GLY A 80 -4.87 4.65 -12.98
N ALA A 81 -6.04 4.70 -12.34
CA ALA A 81 -7.26 5.21 -12.93
C ALA A 81 -7.38 6.74 -12.90
N GLY A 82 -6.50 7.43 -12.17
CA GLY A 82 -6.48 8.90 -12.09
C GLY A 82 -7.73 9.50 -11.43
N LEU A 83 -8.32 8.80 -10.47
CA LEU A 83 -9.52 9.28 -9.79
C LEU A 83 -9.19 10.41 -8.83
N GLY A 84 -10.06 11.40 -8.77
CA GLY A 84 -10.06 12.40 -7.72
C GLY A 84 -10.38 11.79 -6.35
N PHE A 85 -10.14 12.55 -5.29
CA PHE A 85 -10.36 12.09 -3.92
C PHE A 85 -11.79 11.60 -3.67
N LEU A 86 -12.78 12.37 -4.14
CA LEU A 86 -14.20 12.05 -3.95
C LEU A 86 -14.61 10.79 -4.73
N GLU A 87 -14.16 10.67 -5.98
CA GLU A 87 -14.42 9.49 -6.82
C GLU A 87 -13.83 8.23 -6.17
N HIS A 88 -12.60 8.33 -5.67
CA HIS A 88 -11.94 7.23 -4.95
C HIS A 88 -12.65 6.89 -3.63
N ALA A 89 -13.15 7.88 -2.89
CA ALA A 89 -13.89 7.64 -1.66
C ALA A 89 -15.18 6.84 -1.92
N TYR A 90 -15.94 7.17 -2.96
CA TYR A 90 -17.13 6.41 -3.35
C TYR A 90 -16.82 5.02 -3.90
N MET A 91 -15.67 4.82 -4.52
CA MET A 91 -15.19 3.49 -4.89
C MET A 91 -14.84 2.66 -3.65
N ASN A 92 -14.19 3.26 -2.67
CA ASN A 92 -13.83 2.59 -1.40
C ASN A 92 -15.05 2.17 -0.59
N GLU A 93 -16.16 2.90 -0.63
CA GLU A 93 -17.42 2.48 -0.04
C GLU A 93 -17.85 1.10 -0.57
N VAL A 94 -17.74 0.89 -1.87
CA VAL A 94 -18.07 -0.38 -2.52
C VAL A 94 -17.05 -1.47 -2.16
N LEU A 95 -15.76 -1.14 -2.15
CA LEU A 95 -14.70 -2.09 -1.79
C LEU A 95 -14.81 -2.58 -0.36
N ALA A 96 -15.34 -1.75 0.55
CA ALA A 96 -15.48 -2.07 1.97
C ALA A 96 -16.49 -3.21 2.28
N TYR A 97 -17.26 -3.67 1.29
CA TYR A 97 -18.11 -4.85 1.44
C TYR A 97 -17.34 -6.17 1.57
N SER A 98 -16.07 -6.18 1.19
CA SER A 98 -15.16 -7.32 1.40
C SER A 98 -13.90 -6.85 2.11
N MET A 99 -13.44 -7.60 3.11
CA MET A 99 -12.21 -7.28 3.86
C MET A 99 -10.96 -7.21 2.98
N GLY A 100 -10.97 -7.88 1.84
CA GLY A 100 -9.81 -7.99 0.97
C GLY A 100 -9.93 -7.29 -0.38
N ALA A 101 -11.09 -6.74 -0.73
CA ALA A 101 -11.31 -6.16 -2.06
C ALA A 101 -10.35 -5.00 -2.35
N ALA A 102 -10.10 -4.11 -1.40
CA ALA A 102 -9.20 -2.99 -1.58
C ALA A 102 -7.80 -3.42 -2.04
N ALA A 103 -7.24 -4.50 -1.49
CA ALA A 103 -5.94 -5.05 -1.90
C ALA A 103 -5.94 -5.59 -3.33
N LEU A 104 -7.09 -6.07 -3.82
CA LEU A 104 -7.26 -6.57 -5.18
C LEU A 104 -7.44 -5.44 -6.21
N PHE A 105 -7.66 -4.22 -5.74
CA PHE A 105 -7.73 -3.00 -6.55
C PHE A 105 -6.47 -2.13 -6.41
N GLY A 106 -5.44 -2.61 -5.71
CA GLY A 106 -4.20 -1.86 -5.49
C GLY A 106 -4.35 -0.72 -4.48
N VAL A 107 -5.37 -0.79 -3.61
CA VAL A 107 -5.69 0.23 -2.61
C VAL A 107 -5.50 -0.36 -1.22
N VAL A 108 -4.27 -0.48 -0.77
CA VAL A 108 -3.98 -0.99 0.57
C VAL A 108 -2.75 -0.33 1.16
N ALA A 109 -2.85 0.07 2.43
CA ALA A 109 -1.68 0.51 3.19
C ALA A 109 -0.76 -0.70 3.49
N PRO A 110 0.57 -0.49 3.48
CA PRO A 110 1.29 0.77 3.29
C PRO A 110 1.54 1.15 1.82
N ASN A 111 1.30 0.22 0.87
CA ASN A 111 1.66 0.41 -0.53
C ASN A 111 1.05 1.68 -1.13
N SER A 112 -0.26 1.90 -0.97
CA SER A 112 -0.93 3.07 -1.54
C SER A 112 -0.40 4.40 -0.98
N GLY A 113 -0.08 4.44 0.33
CA GLY A 113 0.56 5.61 0.94
C GLY A 113 1.97 5.85 0.41
N ASN A 114 2.78 4.80 0.33
CA ASN A 114 4.15 4.88 -0.19
C ASN A 114 4.18 5.26 -1.68
N GLN A 115 3.22 4.79 -2.47
CA GLN A 115 3.04 5.21 -3.86
C GLN A 115 2.80 6.73 -3.95
N GLN A 116 1.96 7.29 -3.09
CA GLN A 116 1.70 8.73 -3.07
C GLN A 116 2.94 9.54 -2.65
N ILE A 117 3.72 9.04 -1.71
CA ILE A 117 4.99 9.68 -1.31
C ILE A 117 5.97 9.70 -2.48
N LEU A 118 6.17 8.54 -3.11
CA LEU A 118 7.07 8.40 -4.26
C LEU A 118 6.61 9.24 -5.46
N LEU A 119 5.30 9.26 -5.75
CA LEU A 119 4.72 10.06 -6.83
C LEU A 119 5.00 11.54 -6.64
N LYS A 120 4.80 12.05 -5.41
CA LYS A 120 4.85 13.48 -5.13
C LYS A 120 6.26 14.00 -4.89
N TYR A 121 7.12 13.20 -4.27
CA TYR A 121 8.41 13.65 -3.76
C TYR A 121 9.61 12.87 -4.33
N GLY A 122 9.38 11.73 -4.97
CA GLY A 122 10.44 10.94 -5.57
C GLY A 122 11.07 11.60 -6.79
N THR A 123 12.38 11.39 -6.98
CA THR A 123 13.06 11.69 -8.24
C THR A 123 12.55 10.76 -9.35
N GLU A 124 12.80 11.08 -10.61
CA GLU A 124 12.39 10.21 -11.73
C GLU A 124 13.05 8.82 -11.65
N GLU A 125 14.28 8.76 -11.13
CA GLU A 125 14.97 7.51 -10.85
C GLU A 125 14.25 6.70 -9.77
N GLN A 126 13.90 7.33 -8.64
CA GLN A 126 13.15 6.68 -7.57
C GLN A 126 11.76 6.23 -8.01
N LYS A 127 11.10 7.00 -8.87
CA LYS A 127 9.81 6.58 -9.45
C LYS A 127 9.96 5.37 -10.36
N ARG A 128 10.98 5.34 -11.22
CA ARG A 128 11.26 4.20 -12.08
C ARG A 128 11.57 2.94 -11.27
N ASP A 129 12.41 3.06 -10.25
CA ASP A 129 12.97 1.92 -9.54
C ASP A 129 12.06 1.40 -8.41
N TRP A 130 11.21 2.25 -7.84
CA TRP A 130 10.36 1.93 -6.70
C TRP A 130 8.86 2.10 -6.94
N LEU A 131 8.43 3.24 -7.52
CA LEU A 131 6.99 3.49 -7.73
C LEU A 131 6.41 2.57 -8.79
N VAL A 132 7.05 2.47 -9.95
CA VAL A 132 6.52 1.67 -11.07
C VAL A 132 6.38 0.20 -10.68
N PRO A 133 7.41 -0.50 -10.16
CA PRO A 133 7.26 -1.89 -9.74
C PRO A 133 6.26 -2.08 -8.60
N LEU A 134 6.18 -1.13 -7.66
CA LEU A 134 5.20 -1.16 -6.57
C LEU A 134 3.77 -1.02 -7.11
N THR A 135 3.55 -0.15 -8.08
CA THR A 135 2.23 0.03 -8.73
C THR A 135 1.83 -1.20 -9.55
N GLU A 136 2.77 -1.81 -10.24
CA GLU A 136 2.52 -3.03 -11.00
C GLU A 136 2.21 -4.26 -10.11
N GLY A 137 2.50 -4.15 -8.80
CA GLY A 137 2.36 -5.25 -7.85
C GLY A 137 3.50 -6.26 -7.92
N LYS A 138 4.65 -5.87 -8.50
CA LYS A 138 5.90 -6.65 -8.55
C LYS A 138 6.73 -6.51 -7.28
N MET A 139 6.51 -5.44 -6.53
CA MET A 139 7.12 -5.15 -5.24
C MET A 139 6.06 -4.89 -4.18
N GLU A 140 6.46 -5.10 -2.95
CA GLU A 140 5.71 -4.74 -1.75
C GLU A 140 6.55 -3.77 -0.92
N SER A 141 5.89 -2.90 -0.18
CA SER A 141 6.59 -1.92 0.66
C SER A 141 6.14 -1.95 2.11
N GLY A 142 6.98 -1.41 2.99
CA GLY A 142 6.65 -1.13 4.38
C GLY A 142 6.81 0.36 4.67
N PHE A 143 6.07 0.86 5.68
CA PHE A 143 6.27 2.19 6.21
C PHE A 143 6.67 2.09 7.67
N SER A 144 7.90 2.52 7.98
CA SER A 144 8.52 2.34 9.29
C SER A 144 8.60 3.69 10.01
N MET A 145 7.61 3.98 10.84
CA MET A 145 7.53 5.21 11.63
C MET A 145 7.59 4.94 13.13
N THR A 146 6.68 4.11 13.63
CA THR A 146 6.51 3.84 15.06
C THR A 146 7.76 3.22 15.69
N GLU A 147 8.01 3.55 16.95
CA GLU A 147 9.13 3.06 17.75
C GLU A 147 8.62 2.54 19.10
N PRO A 148 9.29 1.55 19.73
CA PRO A 148 8.83 0.97 20.98
C PRO A 148 8.84 1.99 22.14
N ASP A 149 9.80 2.92 22.12
CA ASP A 149 10.02 3.88 23.21
C ASP A 149 9.54 5.30 22.91
N SER A 150 8.64 5.45 21.95
CA SER A 150 8.13 6.75 21.50
C SER A 150 6.63 6.71 21.33
N ALA A 151 5.97 7.83 21.62
CA ALA A 151 4.54 7.97 21.34
C ALA A 151 4.28 7.93 19.82
N GLY A 152 3.66 6.86 19.31
CA GLY A 152 3.45 6.66 17.88
C GLY A 152 2.58 7.72 17.20
N SER A 153 1.77 8.44 17.97
CA SER A 153 0.92 9.55 17.51
C SER A 153 1.65 10.90 17.41
N ASP A 154 2.86 11.02 18.00
CA ASP A 154 3.68 12.23 17.93
C ASP A 154 4.97 11.96 17.15
N PRO A 155 5.03 12.33 15.87
CA PRO A 155 6.24 12.13 15.06
C PRO A 155 7.49 12.82 15.61
N ARG A 156 7.33 13.89 16.42
CA ARG A 156 8.45 14.59 17.04
C ARG A 156 9.19 13.72 18.05
N SER A 157 8.54 12.70 18.59
CA SER A 157 9.13 11.77 19.56
C SER A 157 10.07 10.74 18.92
N ILE A 158 10.16 10.65 17.58
CA ILE A 158 11.02 9.70 16.86
C ILE A 158 12.48 9.87 17.27
N LYS A 159 13.09 8.75 17.65
CA LYS A 159 14.49 8.64 18.10
C LYS A 159 15.42 8.05 17.05
N THR A 160 14.90 7.28 16.09
CA THR A 160 15.70 6.76 14.96
C THR A 160 16.39 7.91 14.25
N THR A 161 17.70 7.85 14.17
CA THR A 161 18.53 8.88 13.54
C THR A 161 19.02 8.42 12.18
N ALA A 162 19.24 9.38 11.30
CA ALA A 162 19.99 9.18 10.07
C ALA A 162 21.03 10.32 9.96
N ARG A 163 22.29 9.94 9.77
CA ARG A 163 23.36 10.90 9.52
C ARG A 163 24.04 10.61 8.20
N ARG A 164 24.51 11.63 7.54
CA ARG A 164 25.21 11.50 6.27
C ARG A 164 26.70 11.22 6.54
N GLU A 165 27.23 10.16 5.93
CA GLU A 165 28.64 9.82 5.93
C GLU A 165 29.10 9.66 4.47
N GLY A 166 29.77 10.69 3.94
CA GLY A 166 30.07 10.77 2.52
C GLY A 166 28.78 10.79 1.67
N ASP A 167 28.66 9.84 0.77
CA ASP A 167 27.47 9.71 -0.10
C ASP A 167 26.40 8.75 0.43
N GLN A 168 26.58 8.25 1.66
CA GLN A 168 25.68 7.30 2.28
C GLN A 168 24.94 7.89 3.48
N TRP A 169 23.76 7.33 3.76
CA TRP A 169 23.04 7.57 5.00
C TRP A 169 23.26 6.40 5.96
N VAL A 170 23.74 6.68 7.16
CA VAL A 170 23.84 5.71 8.25
C VAL A 170 22.61 5.88 9.14
N ILE A 171 21.75 4.88 9.15
CA ILE A 171 20.51 4.87 9.94
C ILE A 171 20.74 4.01 11.18
N ASN A 172 20.36 4.54 12.34
CA ASN A 172 20.40 3.81 13.62
C ASN A 172 19.10 4.01 14.39
N GLY A 173 18.43 2.91 14.71
CA GLY A 173 17.18 2.95 15.46
C GLY A 173 16.43 1.62 15.43
N HIS A 174 15.30 1.62 16.13
CA HIS A 174 14.42 0.47 16.24
C HIS A 174 12.99 0.90 15.89
N LYS A 175 12.44 0.33 14.84
CA LYS A 175 11.07 0.55 14.40
C LYS A 175 10.17 -0.59 14.84
N TRP A 176 8.90 -0.28 15.14
CA TRP A 176 7.91 -1.23 15.62
C TRP A 176 6.66 -1.18 14.75
N PHE A 177 5.93 -2.28 14.70
CA PHE A 177 4.66 -2.40 13.96
C PHE A 177 4.73 -1.97 12.50
N THR A 178 5.84 -2.21 11.83
CA THR A 178 5.98 -1.97 10.40
C THR A 178 5.09 -2.94 9.64
N SER A 179 3.89 -2.49 9.26
CA SER A 179 2.96 -3.30 8.47
C SER A 179 3.62 -3.80 7.21
N ASN A 180 3.35 -5.06 6.85
CA ASN A 180 3.93 -5.74 5.70
C ASN A 180 5.45 -6.02 5.77
N GLY A 181 6.09 -5.81 6.93
CA GLY A 181 7.55 -5.86 7.07
C GLY A 181 8.21 -7.15 6.57
N PHE A 182 7.57 -8.30 6.78
CA PHE A 182 8.11 -9.59 6.32
C PHE A 182 8.04 -9.79 4.79
N ARG A 183 7.09 -9.14 4.11
CA ARG A 183 6.86 -9.27 2.66
C ARG A 183 7.41 -8.12 1.85
N ALA A 184 7.68 -6.98 2.49
CA ALA A 184 8.19 -5.79 1.84
C ALA A 184 9.54 -6.06 1.18
N ASP A 185 9.75 -5.48 0.00
CA ASP A 185 11.03 -5.45 -0.71
C ASP A 185 11.85 -4.22 -0.30
N PHE A 186 11.16 -3.17 0.13
CA PHE A 186 11.77 -1.96 0.67
C PHE A 186 10.90 -1.31 1.74
N PHE A 187 11.51 -0.42 2.50
CA PHE A 187 10.85 0.38 3.53
C PHE A 187 11.00 1.87 3.24
N ILE A 188 9.96 2.66 3.51
CA ILE A 188 10.12 4.09 3.74
C ILE A 188 10.28 4.27 5.24
N VAL A 189 11.48 4.65 5.66
CA VAL A 189 11.85 4.76 7.08
C VAL A 189 11.85 6.23 7.47
N MET A 190 11.05 6.58 8.49
CA MET A 190 11.05 7.91 9.07
C MET A 190 12.22 8.03 10.04
N CYS A 191 13.14 8.95 9.76
CA CYS A 191 14.35 9.17 10.53
C CYS A 191 14.47 10.64 10.92
N ARG A 192 15.09 10.89 12.06
CA ARG A 192 15.54 12.22 12.47
C ARG A 192 16.91 12.50 11.85
N THR A 193 16.99 13.56 11.07
CA THR A 193 18.24 14.02 10.46
C THR A 193 18.84 15.22 11.17
N GLU A 194 18.05 15.96 11.97
CA GLU A 194 18.50 17.09 12.79
C GLU A 194 17.71 17.15 14.11
N GLY A 195 18.32 17.72 15.16
CA GLY A 195 17.70 17.89 16.49
C GLY A 195 17.66 16.61 17.32
N LYS A 196 16.93 16.67 18.44
CA LYS A 196 16.73 15.56 19.38
C LYS A 196 15.25 15.19 19.45
N GLY A 197 14.95 14.03 20.02
CA GLY A 197 13.57 13.60 20.27
C GLY A 197 12.81 14.66 21.11
N GLY A 198 11.61 15.03 20.68
CA GLY A 198 10.81 16.10 21.26
C GLY A 198 11.01 17.48 20.63
N ASP A 199 12.09 17.70 19.86
CA ASP A 199 12.33 18.95 19.16
C ASP A 199 11.55 19.02 17.84
N ASN A 200 11.39 20.24 17.30
CA ASN A 200 10.92 20.45 15.92
C ASN A 200 12.04 20.22 14.87
N GLY A 201 12.99 19.35 15.18
CA GLY A 201 14.08 19.00 14.27
C GLY A 201 13.59 18.34 12.98
N ARG A 202 14.40 18.40 11.94
CA ARG A 202 14.05 17.84 10.63
C ARG A 202 13.95 16.32 10.67
N MET A 203 12.88 15.84 10.10
CA MET A 203 12.68 14.43 9.82
C MET A 203 12.70 14.20 8.32
N THR A 204 13.28 13.07 7.94
CA THR A 204 13.46 12.67 6.55
C THR A 204 12.89 11.27 6.37
N GLN A 205 12.25 11.05 5.25
CA GLN A 205 11.83 9.73 4.81
C GLN A 205 12.90 9.17 3.88
N ILE A 206 13.46 8.02 4.25
CA ILE A 206 14.55 7.39 3.50
C ILE A 206 14.06 6.05 2.97
N ILE A 207 14.27 5.79 1.67
CA ILE A 207 14.01 4.50 1.05
C ILE A 207 15.13 3.56 1.45
N VAL A 208 14.76 2.44 2.09
CA VAL A 208 15.72 1.43 2.55
C VAL A 208 15.33 0.08 1.94
N PRO A 209 16.12 -0.45 0.99
CA PRO A 209 15.93 -1.82 0.50
C PRO A 209 16.00 -2.83 1.64
N LYS A 210 15.16 -3.86 1.60
CA LYS A 210 15.10 -4.87 2.67
C LYS A 210 16.45 -5.54 2.94
N ASN A 211 17.24 -5.75 1.90
CA ASN A 211 18.53 -6.45 1.97
C ASN A 211 19.70 -5.51 2.29
N THR A 212 19.44 -4.26 2.68
CA THR A 212 20.50 -3.33 3.10
C THR A 212 21.25 -3.91 4.30
N PRO A 213 22.58 -3.91 4.30
CA PRO A 213 23.39 -4.39 5.43
C PRO A 213 22.97 -3.70 6.74
N GLY A 214 22.77 -4.50 7.79
CA GLY A 214 22.31 -4.00 9.10
C GLY A 214 20.80 -4.00 9.31
N VAL A 215 19.98 -4.18 8.27
CA VAL A 215 18.53 -4.34 8.43
C VAL A 215 18.24 -5.71 9.05
N ARG A 216 17.55 -5.70 10.18
CA ARG A 216 17.07 -6.91 10.86
C ARG A 216 15.57 -6.82 11.07
N ILE A 217 14.84 -7.82 10.58
CA ILE A 217 13.41 -7.95 10.82
C ILE A 217 13.23 -9.00 11.92
N VAL A 218 12.72 -8.57 13.06
CA VAL A 218 12.42 -9.44 14.21
C VAL A 218 10.92 -9.48 14.43
N ARG A 219 10.46 -10.57 15.05
CA ARG A 219 9.05 -10.75 15.43
C ARG A 219 8.76 -10.02 16.72
#